data_b6c0c3ac67e23094b353fd917534fcb6
#
_entry.id   b6c0c3ac67e23094b353fd917534fcb6
#
_cell.length_a   1.000
_cell.length_b   1.000
_cell.length_c   1.000
_cell.angle_alpha   90.00
_cell.angle_beta   90.00
_cell.angle_gamma   90.00
#
_symmetry.space_group_name_H-M   'P 1'
#
loop_
_entity.id
_entity.type
_entity.pdbx_description
1 polymer ?
#
loop_
_entity_poly.entity_id
_entity_poly.type
_entity_poly.pdbx_seq_one_letter_code
_entity_poly.pdbx_strand_id
1 'polypeptide(L)'
;DSAKKILGYCGAKSGRDVDKAKEIGLTYEEPETISVPGVKELPLTLECKVVYKQTQDTEAMTEENREKFYPQNVESSFSGANRDTHIAYYGEIVDAYVIE
;
A
#
# COMPACT_ATOMS: atom_id res chain seq x y z
N ASP A 1 14.02 -0.65 -12.36
CA ASP A 1 12.92 -0.99 -13.29
C ASP A 1 12.05 -2.12 -12.77
N SER A 2 12.64 -3.15 -12.16
CA SER A 2 11.84 -4.21 -11.53
C SER A 2 10.98 -3.68 -10.38
N ALA A 3 11.51 -2.72 -9.62
CA ALA A 3 10.75 -2.08 -8.53
C ALA A 3 9.54 -1.32 -9.06
N LYS A 4 9.66 -0.68 -10.21
CA LYS A 4 8.54 0.02 -10.85
C LYS A 4 7.42 -0.93 -11.26
N LYS A 5 7.78 -2.11 -11.76
CA LYS A 5 6.81 -3.13 -12.15
C LYS A 5 6.06 -3.67 -10.93
N ILE A 6 6.78 -3.91 -9.85
CA ILE A 6 6.19 -4.36 -8.57
C ILE A 6 5.21 -3.30 -8.06
N LEU A 7 5.66 -2.04 -8.01
CA LEU A 7 4.84 -0.93 -7.53
C LEU A 7 3.57 -0.76 -8.37
N GLY A 8 3.70 -0.77 -9.69
CA GLY A 8 2.57 -0.62 -10.60
C GLY A 8 1.55 -1.74 -10.46
N TYR A 9 2.03 -2.97 -10.39
CA TYR A 9 1.13 -4.12 -10.23
C TYR A 9 0.39 -4.06 -8.88
N CYS A 10 1.12 -3.82 -7.79
CA CYS A 10 0.52 -3.77 -6.46
C CYS A 10 -0.49 -2.63 -6.32
N GLY A 11 -0.25 -1.51 -7.02
CA GLY A 11 -1.17 -0.38 -7.00
C GLY A 11 -2.41 -0.56 -7.87
N ALA A 12 -2.32 -1.38 -8.93
CA ALA A 12 -3.41 -1.56 -9.89
C ALA A 12 -4.36 -2.70 -9.54
N LYS A 13 -3.95 -3.65 -8.71
CA LYS A 13 -4.75 -4.83 -8.36
C LYS A 13 -5.20 -4.80 -6.92
N SER A 14 -6.32 -5.47 -6.63
CA SER A 14 -6.82 -5.61 -5.28
C SER A 14 -6.44 -6.97 -4.69
N GLY A 15 -6.07 -6.99 -3.42
CA GLY A 15 -5.82 -8.23 -2.69
C GLY A 15 -7.05 -9.10 -2.55
N ARG A 16 -8.25 -8.54 -2.79
CA ARG A 16 -9.49 -9.32 -2.82
C ARG A 16 -9.57 -10.25 -4.02
N ASP A 17 -8.93 -9.86 -5.13
CA ASP A 17 -9.05 -10.56 -6.41
C ASP A 17 -7.85 -11.43 -6.71
N VAL A 18 -6.67 -11.05 -6.25
CA VAL A 18 -5.42 -11.75 -6.56
C VAL A 18 -4.51 -11.82 -5.34
N ASP A 19 -3.71 -12.89 -5.27
CA ASP A 19 -2.57 -12.97 -4.36
C ASP A 19 -1.38 -12.32 -5.07
N LYS A 20 -1.12 -11.06 -4.75
CA LYS A 20 -0.12 -10.26 -5.44
C LYS A 20 1.29 -10.86 -5.38
N ALA A 21 1.68 -11.34 -4.21
CA ALA A 21 3.01 -11.93 -4.03
C ALA A 21 3.19 -13.16 -4.90
N LYS A 22 2.17 -14.02 -4.99
CA LYS A 22 2.20 -15.23 -5.80
C LYS A 22 2.22 -14.90 -7.29
N GLU A 23 1.37 -13.97 -7.73
CA GLU A 23 1.21 -13.62 -9.13
C GLU A 23 2.48 -13.03 -9.75
N ILE A 24 3.24 -12.22 -9.02
CA ILE A 24 4.44 -11.58 -9.52
C ILE A 24 5.73 -12.14 -8.92
N GLY A 25 5.62 -13.25 -8.17
CA GLY A 25 6.79 -13.95 -7.66
C GLY A 25 7.58 -13.22 -6.59
N LEU A 26 6.90 -12.50 -5.70
CA LEU A 26 7.57 -11.84 -4.59
C LEU A 26 7.97 -12.85 -3.52
N THR A 27 9.15 -12.66 -2.96
CA THR A 27 9.67 -13.47 -1.85
C THR A 27 9.69 -12.62 -0.59
N TYR A 28 9.16 -13.17 0.50
CA TYR A 28 9.21 -12.49 1.78
C TYR A 28 10.55 -12.73 2.45
N GLU A 29 11.08 -11.66 3.05
CA GLU A 29 12.35 -11.70 3.78
C GLU A 29 12.04 -11.64 5.29
N GLU A 30 12.75 -12.46 6.07
CA GLU A 30 12.61 -12.46 7.53
C GLU A 30 12.82 -11.07 8.11
N PRO A 31 11.95 -10.61 9.01
CA PRO A 31 12.16 -9.31 9.65
C PRO A 31 13.32 -9.36 10.65
N GLU A 32 13.93 -8.20 10.91
CA GLU A 32 15.01 -8.11 11.90
C GLU A 32 14.50 -7.71 13.28
N THR A 33 13.60 -6.75 13.35
CA THR A 33 13.15 -6.14 14.62
C THR A 33 11.67 -6.34 14.86
N ILE A 34 10.86 -6.33 13.79
CA ILE A 34 9.41 -6.50 13.89
C ILE A 34 8.99 -7.91 13.47
N SER A 35 7.70 -8.21 13.54
CA SER A 35 7.16 -9.52 13.18
C SER A 35 6.63 -9.62 11.75
N VAL A 36 6.60 -8.52 11.01
CA VAL A 36 6.10 -8.47 9.64
C VAL A 36 7.26 -8.62 8.66
N PRO A 37 7.17 -9.51 7.67
CA PRO A 37 8.28 -9.71 6.73
C PRO A 37 8.44 -8.56 5.76
N GLY A 38 9.66 -8.41 5.24
CA GLY A 38 9.95 -7.50 4.12
C GLY A 38 9.80 -8.20 2.78
N VAL A 39 10.13 -7.49 1.71
CA VAL A 39 10.09 -8.00 0.35
C VAL A 39 11.52 -8.08 -0.19
N LYS A 40 11.97 -9.29 -0.50
CA LYS A 40 13.35 -9.56 -0.89
C LYS A 40 13.75 -8.84 -2.19
N GLU A 41 12.82 -8.72 -3.12
CA GLU A 41 13.06 -8.10 -4.43
C GLU A 41 13.20 -6.58 -4.39
N LEU A 42 12.94 -5.95 -3.24
CA LEU A 42 13.10 -4.50 -3.06
C LEU A 42 14.35 -4.22 -2.24
N PRO A 43 15.22 -3.29 -2.69
CA PRO A 43 16.56 -3.15 -2.08
C PRO A 43 16.56 -2.53 -0.69
N LEU A 44 15.60 -1.69 -0.38
CA LEU A 44 15.56 -1.00 0.92
C LEU A 44 14.33 -1.44 1.68
N THR A 45 14.52 -1.83 2.93
CA THR A 45 13.42 -2.15 3.85
C THR A 45 13.46 -1.20 5.04
N LEU A 46 12.32 -0.62 5.34
CA LEU A 46 12.10 0.15 6.57
C LEU A 46 11.15 -0.66 7.44
N GLU A 47 11.58 -1.00 8.64
CA GLU A 47 10.71 -1.64 9.63
C GLU A 47 10.15 -0.56 10.54
N CYS A 48 8.83 -0.53 10.66
CA CYS A 48 8.14 0.54 11.35
C CYS A 48 7.18 0.01 12.39
N LYS A 49 7.01 0.78 13.45
CA LYS A 49 5.98 0.55 14.46
C LYS A 49 4.87 1.58 14.24
N VAL A 50 3.63 1.14 14.08
CA VAL A 50 2.51 2.07 13.92
C VAL A 50 2.31 2.83 15.23
N VAL A 51 2.42 4.16 15.15
CA VAL A 51 2.26 5.05 16.31
C VAL A 51 0.96 5.83 16.26
N TYR A 52 0.34 5.95 15.10
CA TYR A 52 -0.91 6.67 14.93
C TYR A 52 -1.59 6.24 13.65
N LYS A 53 -2.92 6.19 13.66
CA LYS A 53 -3.70 5.97 12.44
C LYS A 53 -4.93 6.86 12.46
N GLN A 54 -5.36 7.30 11.28
CA GLN A 54 -6.51 8.19 11.14
C GLN A 54 -7.25 7.85 9.85
N THR A 55 -8.56 7.62 9.97
CA THR A 55 -9.42 7.50 8.80
C THR A 55 -9.56 8.89 8.17
N GLN A 56 -9.37 8.98 6.86
CA GLN A 56 -9.53 10.25 6.16
C GLN A 56 -10.99 10.73 6.25
N ASP A 57 -11.14 12.01 6.59
CA ASP A 57 -12.45 12.66 6.63
C ASP A 57 -12.73 13.29 5.28
N THR A 58 -13.51 12.61 4.45
CA THR A 58 -13.84 13.09 3.10
C THR A 58 -14.72 14.34 3.14
N GLU A 59 -15.44 14.57 4.23
CA GLU A 59 -16.23 15.80 4.40
C GLU A 59 -15.34 17.04 4.52
N ALA A 60 -14.09 16.86 4.97
CA ALA A 60 -13.12 17.95 5.05
C ALA A 60 -12.43 18.24 3.70
N MET A 61 -12.72 17.46 2.68
CA MET A 61 -12.17 17.66 1.33
C MET A 61 -13.07 18.57 0.52
N THR A 62 -12.49 19.29 -0.45
CA THR A 62 -13.31 20.01 -1.43
C THR A 62 -14.13 19.02 -2.24
N GLU A 63 -15.29 19.45 -2.73
CA GLU A 63 -16.16 18.59 -3.54
C GLU A 63 -15.44 18.07 -4.76
N GLU A 64 -14.67 18.93 -5.43
CA GLU A 64 -13.88 18.57 -6.60
C GLU A 64 -12.90 17.43 -6.31
N ASN A 65 -12.15 17.54 -5.22
CA ASN A 65 -11.19 16.50 -4.83
C ASN A 65 -11.87 15.23 -4.36
N ARG A 66 -12.99 15.35 -3.65
CA ARG A 66 -13.77 14.19 -3.21
C ARG A 66 -14.24 13.36 -4.41
N GLU A 67 -14.78 14.02 -5.44
CA GLU A 67 -15.24 13.34 -6.64
C GLU A 67 -14.09 12.74 -7.45
N LYS A 68 -12.94 13.41 -7.44
CA LYS A 68 -11.75 12.94 -8.16
C LYS A 68 -11.12 11.72 -7.52
N PHE A 69 -10.93 11.74 -6.20
CA PHE A 69 -10.19 10.72 -5.49
C PHE A 69 -11.06 9.64 -4.85
N TYR A 70 -12.34 9.95 -4.57
CA TYR A 70 -13.28 9.01 -4.00
C TYR A 70 -14.58 8.96 -4.81
N PRO A 71 -14.52 8.59 -6.10
CA PRO A 71 -15.72 8.54 -6.93
C PRO A 71 -16.66 7.43 -6.43
N GLN A 72 -17.96 7.76 -6.32
CA GLN A 72 -18.98 6.81 -5.88
C GLN A 72 -19.77 6.19 -7.03
N ASN A 73 -19.79 6.85 -8.17
CA ASN A 73 -20.59 6.44 -9.34
C ASN A 73 -19.77 5.65 -10.36
N VAL A 74 -18.85 4.79 -9.87
CA VAL A 74 -18.00 3.96 -10.70
C VAL A 74 -18.16 2.50 -10.28
N GLU A 75 -17.91 1.60 -11.21
CA GLU A 75 -17.91 0.16 -10.90
C GLU A 75 -16.71 -0.18 -10.03
N SER A 76 -16.89 -1.17 -9.16
CA SER A 76 -15.81 -1.61 -8.25
C SER A 76 -14.58 -2.16 -9.00
N SER A 77 -14.76 -2.60 -10.24
CA SER A 77 -13.69 -3.09 -11.09
C SER A 77 -12.92 -1.97 -11.80
N PHE A 78 -13.41 -0.73 -11.73
CA PHE A 78 -12.76 0.41 -12.36
C PHE A 78 -11.43 0.72 -11.66
N SER A 79 -10.38 0.90 -12.46
CA SER A 79 -9.07 1.31 -11.93
C SER A 79 -9.18 2.70 -11.30
N GLY A 80 -8.91 2.82 -10.03
CA GLY A 80 -9.08 4.06 -9.28
C GLY A 80 -10.43 4.19 -8.58
N ALA A 81 -11.19 3.11 -8.49
CA ALA A 81 -12.46 3.09 -7.76
C ALA A 81 -12.23 3.06 -6.25
N ASN A 82 -11.77 4.16 -5.70
CA ASN A 82 -11.55 4.32 -4.26
C ASN A 82 -12.87 4.73 -3.58
N ARG A 83 -13.81 3.78 -3.50
CA ARG A 83 -15.14 4.04 -2.94
C ARG A 83 -15.11 4.15 -1.41
N ASP A 84 -14.18 3.43 -0.79
CA ASP A 84 -13.99 3.46 0.66
C ASP A 84 -12.87 4.46 1.01
N THR A 85 -13.01 5.13 2.14
CA THR A 85 -11.99 6.08 2.60
C THR A 85 -10.71 5.36 2.97
N HIS A 86 -9.60 6.01 2.70
CA HIS A 86 -8.29 5.50 3.10
C HIS A 86 -8.03 5.77 4.58
N ILE A 87 -7.22 4.92 5.17
CA ILE A 87 -6.73 5.11 6.53
C ILE A 87 -5.25 5.47 6.41
N ALA A 88 -4.88 6.62 6.99
CA ALA A 88 -3.47 7.04 7.04
C ALA A 88 -2.80 6.40 8.25
N TYR A 89 -1.70 5.70 8.01
CA TYR A 89 -0.90 5.08 9.06
C TYR A 89 0.41 5.85 9.21
N TYR A 90 0.75 6.18 10.44
CA TYR A 90 2.01 6.86 10.77
C TYR A 90 2.91 5.87 11.47
N GLY A 91 4.05 5.58 10.86
CA GLY A 91 4.98 4.60 11.38
C GLY A 91 6.28 5.26 11.87
N GLU A 92 6.71 4.88 13.06
CA GLU A 92 8.04 5.21 13.54
C GLU A 92 9.02 4.19 12.98
N ILE A 93 10.07 4.65 12.32
CA ILE A 93 11.09 3.74 11.77
C ILE A 93 11.92 3.21 12.93
N VAL A 94 11.86 1.89 13.13
CA VAL A 94 12.62 1.22 14.19
C VAL A 94 13.84 0.48 13.67
N ASP A 95 13.87 0.21 12.36
CA ASP A 95 15.02 -0.40 11.69
C ASP A 95 14.99 -0.05 10.20
N ALA A 96 16.15 0.00 9.59
CA ALA A 96 16.27 0.26 8.14
C ALA A 96 17.50 -0.50 7.64
N TYR A 97 17.34 -1.24 6.55
CA TYR A 97 18.45 -2.01 6.00
C TYR A 97 18.30 -2.24 4.51
N VAL A 98 19.41 -2.54 3.87
CA VAL A 98 19.47 -2.88 2.44
C VAL A 98 19.54 -4.39 2.32
N ILE A 99 18.68 -4.94 1.46
CA ILE A 99 18.68 -6.36 1.14
C ILE A 99 19.58 -6.54 -0.11
N GLU A 100 20.59 -7.35 0.03
CA GLU A 100 21.53 -7.63 -1.05
C GLU A 100 21.24 -8.96 -1.76
#